data_0decb50a2aeef7ddb0cb8f7239d803c6
#
_entry.id   0decb50a2aeef7ddb0cb8f7239d803c6
#
_cell.length_a   1.000
_cell.length_b   1.000
_cell.length_c   1.000
_cell.angle_alpha   90.00
_cell.angle_beta   90.00
_cell.angle_gamma   90.00
#
_symmetry.space_group_name_H-M   'P 1'
#
loop_
_entity.id
_entity.type
_entity.pdbx_description
1 polymer ?
#
loop_
_entity_poly.entity_id
_entity_poly.type
_entity_poly.pdbx_seq_one_letter_code
_entity_poly.pdbx_strand_id
1 'polypeptide(L)'
;MKKILLLGSAVAMAFAEISTVQVSPEAIKNYEQIVDIRTPGEWMETGVIKGAKTITFNPRDKEGFLNEIKSQVDLKKPVALICRSGRRSAIAAMIIDSAELNIINLDGGMGSLINQGYETVPYQK
;
A
#
# COMPACT_ATOMS: atom_id res chain seq x y z
N MET A 1 35.44 9.95 14.66
CA MET A 1 34.74 10.89 13.91
C MET A 1 33.65 10.29 13.11
N LYS A 2 33.98 9.79 11.97
CA LYS A 2 32.99 9.28 11.07
C LYS A 2 32.24 8.11 11.62
N LYS A 3 32.88 7.39 12.53
CA LYS A 3 32.23 6.25 13.15
C LYS A 3 31.01 6.60 13.91
N ILE A 4 30.95 7.79 14.43
CA ILE A 4 29.80 8.23 15.18
C ILE A 4 28.60 8.34 14.29
N LEU A 5 28.81 8.76 13.07
CA LEU A 5 27.72 8.86 12.10
C LEU A 5 27.16 7.49 11.76
N LEU A 6 28.03 6.50 11.70
CA LEU A 6 27.58 5.16 11.41
C LEU A 6 26.66 4.64 12.48
N LEU A 7 26.91 4.97 13.72
CA LEU A 7 26.05 4.54 14.80
C LEU A 7 24.67 5.14 14.67
N GLY A 8 24.61 6.41 14.30
CA GLY A 8 23.32 7.04 14.08
C GLY A 8 22.55 6.38 12.97
N SER A 9 23.24 6.00 11.91
CA SER A 9 22.58 5.32 10.81
C SER A 9 22.01 3.98 11.21
N ALA A 10 22.76 3.25 12.03
CA ALA A 10 22.29 1.95 12.48
C ALA A 10 20.99 2.05 13.25
N VAL A 11 20.86 3.08 14.07
CA VAL A 11 19.63 3.27 14.82
C VAL A 11 18.46 3.55 13.89
N ALA A 12 18.69 4.37 12.88
CA ALA A 12 17.64 4.72 11.94
C ALA A 12 17.12 3.49 11.20
N MET A 13 17.93 2.47 11.03
CA MET A 13 17.50 1.28 10.32
C MET A 13 16.57 0.39 11.12
N ALA A 14 16.32 0.72 12.37
CA ALA A 14 15.41 -0.07 13.19
C ALA A 14 13.94 0.15 12.83
N PHE A 15 13.64 1.15 12.04
CA PHE A 15 12.26 1.47 11.69
C PHE A 15 11.94 1.04 10.27
N ALA A 16 10.66 0.65 10.07
CA ALA A 16 10.18 0.30 8.75
C ALA A 16 10.20 1.52 7.85
N GLU A 17 10.35 1.26 6.57
CA GLU A 17 10.26 2.32 5.58
C GLU A 17 8.84 2.40 5.06
N ILE A 18 8.20 3.53 5.29
CA ILE A 18 6.90 3.84 4.69
C ILE A 18 7.14 5.01 3.76
N SER A 19 6.93 4.77 2.48
CA SER A 19 7.07 5.82 1.47
C SER A 19 5.71 6.28 1.02
N THR A 20 5.56 7.57 0.85
CA THR A 20 4.34 8.13 0.28
C THR A 20 4.65 8.58 -1.14
N VAL A 21 3.95 8.00 -2.09
CA VAL A 21 4.17 8.27 -3.51
C VAL A 21 2.87 8.77 -4.11
N GLN A 22 2.95 9.89 -4.82
CA GLN A 22 1.78 10.41 -5.53
C GLN A 22 1.39 9.41 -6.61
N VAL A 23 0.13 8.95 -6.56
CA VAL A 23 -0.34 7.95 -7.50
C VAL A 23 -0.44 8.52 -8.91
N SER A 24 -0.12 7.68 -9.90
CA SER A 24 -0.27 8.02 -11.31
C SER A 24 -0.22 6.72 -12.11
N PRO A 25 -0.72 6.74 -13.35
CA PRO A 25 -0.59 5.55 -14.20
C PRO A 25 0.85 5.11 -14.38
N GLU A 26 1.79 6.06 -14.37
CA GLU A 26 3.21 5.73 -14.47
C GLU A 26 3.73 5.10 -13.19
N ALA A 27 3.40 5.72 -12.07
CA ALA A 27 3.94 5.28 -10.78
C ALA A 27 3.53 3.84 -10.44
N ILE A 28 2.30 3.46 -10.74
CA ILE A 28 1.83 2.13 -10.35
C ILE A 28 2.56 1.02 -11.11
N LYS A 29 3.19 1.33 -12.23
CA LYS A 29 3.95 0.33 -12.99
C LYS A 29 5.21 -0.11 -12.25
N ASN A 30 5.64 0.65 -11.26
CA ASN A 30 6.85 0.34 -10.50
C ASN A 30 6.63 -0.72 -9.43
N TYR A 31 5.39 -1.12 -9.19
CA TYR A 31 5.08 -2.03 -8.09
C TYR A 31 4.44 -3.31 -8.59
N GLU A 32 5.08 -4.43 -8.27
CA GLU A 32 4.55 -5.73 -8.62
C GLU A 32 3.36 -6.09 -7.75
N GLN A 33 3.34 -5.57 -6.53
CA GLN A 33 2.31 -5.91 -5.56
C GLN A 33 1.56 -4.67 -5.13
N ILE A 34 0.32 -4.58 -5.57
CA ILE A 34 -0.58 -3.49 -5.19
C ILE A 34 -1.77 -4.13 -4.49
N VAL A 35 -2.11 -3.61 -3.32
CA VAL A 35 -3.27 -4.07 -2.56
C VAL A 35 -4.27 -2.94 -2.48
N ASP A 36 -5.47 -3.19 -3.03
CA ASP A 36 -6.58 -2.25 -2.96
C ASP A 36 -7.34 -2.55 -1.68
N ILE A 37 -7.24 -1.65 -0.71
CA ILE A 37 -7.76 -1.90 0.63
C ILE A 37 -9.13 -1.27 0.85
N ARG A 38 -9.82 -0.90 -0.24
CA ARG A 38 -11.17 -0.36 -0.16
C ARG A 38 -12.18 -1.46 0.18
N THR A 39 -13.45 -1.17 0.01
CA THR A 39 -14.53 -2.12 0.27
C THR A 39 -15.00 -2.78 -1.02
N PRO A 40 -15.65 -3.95 -0.93
CA PRO A 40 -16.20 -4.60 -2.13
C PRO A 40 -17.15 -3.71 -2.92
N GLY A 41 -17.95 -2.89 -2.23
CA GLY A 41 -18.84 -1.95 -2.93
C GLY A 41 -18.07 -0.97 -3.79
N GLU A 42 -16.96 -0.47 -3.28
CA GLU A 42 -16.12 0.45 -4.04
C GLU A 42 -15.45 -0.26 -5.23
N TRP A 43 -15.00 -1.49 -5.04
CA TRP A 43 -14.39 -2.26 -6.13
C TRP A 43 -15.40 -2.50 -7.25
N MET A 44 -16.64 -2.78 -6.87
CA MET A 44 -17.69 -3.03 -7.86
C MET A 44 -18.08 -1.76 -8.59
N GLU A 45 -18.07 -0.64 -7.89
CA GLU A 45 -18.47 0.63 -8.46
C GLU A 45 -17.47 1.16 -9.49
N THR A 46 -16.18 1.12 -9.14
CA THR A 46 -15.15 1.76 -9.97
C THR A 46 -14.30 0.80 -10.75
N GLY A 47 -14.31 -0.49 -10.41
CA GLY A 47 -13.29 -1.40 -10.88
C GLY A 47 -12.02 -1.25 -10.05
N VAL A 48 -10.99 -1.98 -10.42
CA VAL A 48 -9.74 -2.06 -9.69
C VAL A 48 -8.56 -1.96 -10.64
N ILE A 49 -7.36 -1.78 -10.08
CA ILE A 49 -6.13 -1.83 -10.87
C ILE A 49 -5.92 -3.28 -11.31
N LYS A 50 -5.58 -3.48 -12.56
CA LYS A 50 -5.33 -4.83 -13.08
C LYS A 50 -4.24 -5.51 -12.26
N GLY A 51 -4.54 -6.70 -11.76
CA GLY A 51 -3.60 -7.48 -10.98
C GLY A 51 -3.53 -7.12 -9.50
N ALA A 52 -4.25 -6.10 -9.05
CA ALA A 52 -4.23 -5.74 -7.64
C ALA A 52 -4.92 -6.79 -6.79
N LYS A 53 -4.38 -7.01 -5.60
CA LYS A 53 -5.08 -7.82 -4.60
C LYS A 53 -6.14 -6.95 -3.95
N THR A 54 -7.24 -7.55 -3.54
CA THR A 54 -8.33 -6.83 -2.91
C THR A 54 -8.52 -7.34 -1.49
N ILE A 55 -8.18 -6.50 -0.53
CA ILE A 55 -8.25 -6.84 0.89
C ILE A 55 -8.76 -5.62 1.63
N THR A 56 -9.98 -5.68 2.14
CA THR A 56 -10.56 -4.53 2.83
C THR A 56 -9.84 -4.23 4.14
N PHE A 57 -9.44 -2.98 4.31
CA PHE A 57 -8.86 -2.54 5.57
C PHE A 57 -9.95 -2.37 6.61
N ASN A 58 -9.82 -3.10 7.71
CA ASN A 58 -10.74 -3.00 8.84
C ASN A 58 -9.95 -2.54 10.07
N PRO A 59 -10.08 -1.27 10.49
CA PRO A 59 -9.32 -0.77 11.63
C PRO A 59 -9.73 -1.42 12.94
N ARG A 60 -10.88 -2.10 12.99
CA ARG A 60 -11.33 -2.80 14.19
C ARG A 60 -10.74 -4.20 14.29
N ASP A 61 -10.19 -4.71 13.20
CA ASP A 61 -9.59 -6.03 13.20
C ASP A 61 -8.24 -5.94 12.50
N LYS A 62 -7.30 -5.31 13.19
CA LYS A 62 -5.97 -5.09 12.64
C LYS A 62 -5.24 -6.39 12.39
N GLU A 63 -5.41 -7.34 13.29
CA GLU A 63 -4.73 -8.61 13.20
C GLU A 63 -5.23 -9.41 12.01
N GLY A 64 -6.54 -9.45 11.80
CA GLY A 64 -7.11 -10.14 10.65
C GLY A 64 -6.67 -9.50 9.35
N PHE A 65 -6.64 -8.18 9.31
CA PHE A 65 -6.17 -7.48 8.13
C PHE A 65 -4.70 -7.82 7.82
N LEU A 66 -3.85 -7.76 8.83
CA LEU A 66 -2.44 -8.07 8.67
C LEU A 66 -2.23 -9.51 8.21
N ASN A 67 -3.01 -10.44 8.78
CA ASN A 67 -2.90 -11.84 8.39
C ASN A 67 -3.30 -12.04 6.93
N GLU A 68 -4.32 -11.35 6.47
CA GLU A 68 -4.71 -11.44 5.06
C GLU A 68 -3.64 -10.88 4.14
N ILE A 69 -3.05 -9.76 4.51
CA ILE A 69 -1.94 -9.19 3.73
C ILE A 69 -0.82 -10.23 3.61
N LYS A 70 -0.42 -10.79 4.76
CA LYS A 70 0.67 -11.77 4.77
C LYS A 70 0.38 -13.01 3.94
N SER A 71 -0.88 -13.38 3.82
CA SER A 71 -1.24 -14.58 3.07
C SER A 71 -1.27 -14.35 1.56
N GLN A 72 -1.34 -13.12 1.12
CA GLN A 72 -1.51 -12.81 -0.30
C GLN A 72 -0.35 -12.08 -0.95
N VAL A 73 0.59 -11.57 -0.19
CA VAL A 73 1.73 -10.85 -0.75
C VAL A 73 3.04 -11.46 -0.29
N ASP A 74 4.09 -11.18 -1.06
CA ASP A 74 5.45 -11.55 -0.69
C ASP A 74 6.04 -10.39 0.10
N LEU A 75 6.21 -10.58 1.40
CA LEU A 75 6.68 -9.53 2.29
C LEU A 75 8.13 -9.13 2.06
N LYS A 76 8.86 -9.90 1.28
CA LYS A 76 10.24 -9.57 0.95
C LYS A 76 10.33 -8.53 -0.16
N LYS A 77 9.21 -8.24 -0.81
CA LYS A 77 9.15 -7.27 -1.90
C LYS A 77 8.31 -6.08 -1.47
N PRO A 78 8.49 -4.93 -2.12
CA PRO A 78 7.66 -3.76 -1.79
C PRO A 78 6.19 -4.04 -1.99
N VAL A 79 5.37 -3.52 -1.09
CA VAL A 79 3.92 -3.66 -1.14
C VAL A 79 3.31 -2.27 -1.18
N ALA A 80 2.57 -1.97 -2.24
CA ALA A 80 1.91 -0.68 -2.38
C ALA A 80 0.45 -0.83 -1.98
N LEU A 81 -0.01 0.10 -1.16
CA LEU A 81 -1.40 0.12 -0.71
C LEU A 81 -2.13 1.26 -1.37
N ILE A 82 -3.36 1.01 -1.81
CA ILE A 82 -4.18 2.04 -2.41
C ILE A 82 -5.59 2.00 -1.82
N CYS A 83 -6.15 3.18 -1.58
CA CYS A 83 -7.53 3.31 -1.17
C CYS A 83 -8.19 4.34 -2.08
N ARG A 84 -9.23 5.02 -1.64
CA ARG A 84 -9.90 6.00 -2.49
C ARG A 84 -9.11 7.30 -2.60
N SER A 85 -8.61 7.81 -1.47
CA SER A 85 -7.97 9.14 -1.42
C SER A 85 -6.55 9.13 -0.88
N GLY A 86 -6.09 8.01 -0.35
CA GLY A 86 -4.78 7.93 0.30
C GLY A 86 -4.85 7.97 1.81
N ARG A 87 -6.03 8.25 2.38
CA ARG A 87 -6.17 8.38 3.83
C ARG A 87 -6.17 7.03 4.54
N ARG A 88 -7.01 6.11 4.09
CA ARG A 88 -7.07 4.77 4.68
C ARG A 88 -5.76 4.03 4.50
N SER A 89 -5.15 4.17 3.34
CA SER A 89 -3.90 3.48 3.06
C SER A 89 -2.75 4.01 3.89
N ALA A 90 -2.76 5.30 4.23
CA ALA A 90 -1.75 5.86 5.12
C ALA A 90 -1.87 5.23 6.52
N ILE A 91 -3.11 5.10 7.01
CA ILE A 91 -3.36 4.50 8.32
C ILE A 91 -3.00 3.01 8.30
N ALA A 92 -3.39 2.31 7.25
CA ALA A 92 -3.09 0.90 7.10
C ALA A 92 -1.58 0.65 7.06
N ALA A 93 -0.85 1.52 6.37
CA ALA A 93 0.60 1.40 6.29
C ALA A 93 1.24 1.46 7.68
N MET A 94 0.73 2.34 8.53
CA MET A 94 1.24 2.45 9.89
C MET A 94 0.98 1.19 10.71
N ILE A 95 -0.15 0.53 10.45
CA ILE A 95 -0.51 -0.68 11.18
C ILE A 95 0.35 -1.86 10.75
N ILE A 96 0.70 -1.91 9.46
CA ILE A 96 1.56 -2.97 8.93
C ILE A 96 3.02 -2.71 9.27
N ASP A 97 3.33 -1.49 9.69
CA ASP A 97 4.69 -1.04 9.93
C ASP A 97 5.52 -2.08 10.68
N SER A 98 6.63 -2.44 10.07
CA SER A 98 7.56 -3.41 10.63
C SER A 98 8.92 -3.14 10.01
N ALA A 99 9.97 -3.32 10.78
CA ALA A 99 11.33 -3.07 10.32
C ALA A 99 11.70 -3.91 9.09
N GLU A 100 10.93 -4.92 8.80
CA GLU A 100 11.23 -5.82 7.69
C GLU A 100 10.45 -5.54 6.42
N LEU A 101 9.51 -4.61 6.46
CA LEU A 101 8.62 -4.38 5.34
C LEU A 101 8.91 -3.07 4.65
N ASN A 102 8.72 -3.06 3.35
CA ASN A 102 8.81 -1.84 2.54
C ASN A 102 7.40 -1.55 2.03
N ILE A 103 6.73 -0.62 2.69
CA ILE A 103 5.34 -0.29 2.40
C ILE A 103 5.28 1.05 1.67
N ILE A 104 4.51 1.08 0.61
CA ILE A 104 4.27 2.31 -0.16
C ILE A 104 2.82 2.71 -0.01
N ASN A 105 2.58 3.94 0.41
CA ASN A 105 1.25 4.52 0.41
C ASN A 105 1.07 5.27 -0.91
N LEU A 106 0.11 4.83 -1.74
CA LEU A 106 -0.18 5.51 -3.00
C LEU A 106 -1.15 6.64 -2.72
N ASP A 107 -0.58 7.83 -2.52
CA ASP A 107 -1.34 9.01 -2.15
C ASP A 107 -2.21 9.50 -3.30
N GLY A 108 -3.40 9.99 -2.97
CA GLY A 108 -4.40 10.37 -3.97
C GLY A 108 -5.35 9.22 -4.30
N GLY A 109 -4.87 8.00 -4.19
CA GLY A 109 -5.68 6.81 -4.32
C GLY A 109 -6.35 6.61 -5.67
N MET A 110 -7.36 5.75 -5.67
CA MET A 110 -8.09 5.42 -6.90
C MET A 110 -8.80 6.64 -7.48
N GLY A 111 -9.25 7.55 -6.62
CA GLY A 111 -9.92 8.76 -7.12
C GLY A 111 -9.00 9.56 -8.02
N SER A 112 -7.79 9.83 -7.58
CA SER A 112 -6.83 10.57 -8.37
C SER A 112 -6.39 9.79 -9.61
N LEU A 113 -6.16 8.51 -9.44
CA LEU A 113 -5.69 7.66 -10.54
C LEU A 113 -6.70 7.64 -11.68
N ILE A 114 -7.98 7.46 -11.36
CA ILE A 114 -9.03 7.44 -12.36
C ILE A 114 -9.17 8.82 -13.02
N ASN A 115 -9.06 9.89 -12.23
CA ASN A 115 -9.08 11.25 -12.76
C ASN A 115 -7.96 11.51 -13.74
N GLN A 116 -6.85 10.80 -13.60
CA GLN A 116 -5.70 10.95 -14.51
C GLN A 116 -5.85 10.10 -15.76
N GLY A 117 -6.98 9.41 -15.92
CA GLY A 117 -7.26 8.66 -17.13
C GLY A 117 -6.92 7.17 -17.07
N TYR A 118 -6.56 6.67 -15.90
CA TYR A 118 -6.27 5.24 -15.79
C TYR A 118 -7.56 4.43 -15.99
N GLU A 119 -7.49 3.39 -16.81
CA GLU A 119 -8.63 2.53 -17.07
C GLU A 119 -8.57 1.32 -16.16
N THR A 120 -9.53 1.23 -15.24
CA THR A 120 -9.63 0.10 -14.33
C THR A 120 -10.17 -1.14 -15.06
N VAL A 121 -10.04 -2.27 -14.40
CA VAL A 121 -10.67 -3.51 -14.87
C VAL A 121 -11.80 -3.86 -13.90
N PRO A 122 -12.83 -4.57 -14.37
CA PRO A 122 -13.93 -4.96 -13.49
C PRO A 122 -13.44 -5.84 -12.35
N TYR A 123 -14.04 -5.62 -11.18
CA TYR A 123 -13.74 -6.47 -10.02
C TYR A 123 -14.45 -7.80 -10.19
N GLN A 124 -13.72 -8.87 -9.95
CA GLN A 124 -14.28 -10.22 -10.01
C GLN A 124 -14.06 -10.88 -8.65
N LYS A 125 -15.15 -11.38 -8.09
CA LYS A 125 -15.09 -12.06 -6.80
C LYS A 125 -14.26 -13.33 -6.87
#